data_75d778ff6cc670ef61b19a43bc69d5f0
#
_entry.id   75d778ff6cc670ef61b19a43bc69d5f0
#
_cell.length_a   1.000
_cell.length_b   1.000
_cell.length_c   1.000
_cell.angle_alpha   90.00
_cell.angle_beta   90.00
_cell.angle_gamma   90.00
#
_symmetry.space_group_name_H-M   'P 1'
#
loop_
_entity.id
_entity.type
_entity.pdbx_description
1 polymer ?
#
loop_
_entity_poly.entity_id
_entity_poly.type
_entity_poly.pdbx_seq_one_letter_code
_entity_poly.pdbx_strand_id
1 'polypeptide(L)'
;MKSPYSFARWSLPLLLLVLFSAFSVASAQDEYAAVKTWETYDFAARAITTADLSALSIDDLKLVRGIVFGKHGRVFKDPDIKRYLDSRSWFKADAGFQNSALNDTERKNLDVVRIAEAEKHDTVLPGDMRLYQDRALTRKKLGPHTNAEWTVLASEIEAIHGKRFDGTLWLQQYFDERYWYHSVDHYNPKGLSEVERKNLQLIDLIQRQQRRVAISPGDMELFENKLIAETMLRGLSLHELRLLRNEIYARHGRIFKTVWIQQYFGGQSWYDPKDDFKDEDISGKDKTNIETIVAYENKLHDQISKRPITRALLSGLFVEDVRKMRDEIYARHGKVFKDPWTQKYFASFDWYNANPNYSDASLTPVEKGNLAVIIAYEKKAVTAMSTIEG
;
A
#
# COMPACT_ATOMS: atom_id res chain seq x y z
N MET A 1 -1.91 -68.14 71.05
CA MET A 1 -0.94 -69.05 70.40
C MET A 1 -1.47 -69.48 69.06
N LYS A 2 -0.78 -69.15 67.98
CA LYS A 2 -0.86 -69.70 66.61
C LYS A 2 -2.18 -69.70 65.90
N SER A 3 -2.35 -68.66 65.09
CA SER A 3 -3.14 -68.68 63.83
C SER A 3 -2.35 -69.45 62.75
N PRO A 4 -3.04 -70.06 61.77
CA PRO A 4 -2.80 -69.61 60.42
C PRO A 4 -4.07 -69.51 59.60
N TYR A 5 -4.21 -68.35 58.90
CA TYR A 5 -5.22 -68.17 57.87
C TYR A 5 -4.68 -68.60 56.48
N SER A 6 -5.44 -69.51 55.89
CA SER A 6 -5.28 -70.03 54.55
C SER A 6 -5.97 -69.02 53.55
N PHE A 7 -5.21 -68.49 52.56
CA PHE A 7 -5.74 -67.72 51.49
C PHE A 7 -6.12 -68.59 50.28
N ALA A 8 -7.39 -68.71 50.00
CA ALA A 8 -7.89 -69.30 48.76
C ALA A 8 -7.67 -68.37 47.59
N ARG A 9 -6.94 -68.81 46.58
CA ARG A 9 -6.79 -68.10 45.27
C ARG A 9 -8.01 -68.34 44.43
N TRP A 10 -8.73 -67.24 44.11
CA TRP A 10 -9.75 -67.24 43.10
C TRP A 10 -9.15 -66.69 41.79
N SER A 11 -9.06 -67.50 40.75
CA SER A 11 -8.68 -67.16 39.41
C SER A 11 -9.93 -66.68 38.64
N LEU A 12 -10.03 -65.36 38.40
CA LEU A 12 -11.00 -64.82 37.46
C LEU A 12 -10.42 -64.92 36.03
N PRO A 13 -11.20 -65.33 35.03
CA PRO A 13 -10.80 -65.27 33.66
C PRO A 13 -10.92 -63.83 33.17
N LEU A 14 -9.83 -63.28 32.63
CA LEU A 14 -9.75 -61.96 31.99
C LEU A 14 -10.49 -62.04 30.66
N LEU A 15 -11.72 -61.50 30.61
CA LEU A 15 -12.46 -61.31 29.34
C LEU A 15 -11.87 -60.12 28.62
N LEU A 16 -11.07 -60.35 27.59
CA LEU A 16 -10.53 -59.30 26.72
C LEU A 16 -11.62 -58.79 25.81
N LEU A 17 -12.25 -57.67 26.20
CA LEU A 17 -13.20 -56.93 25.34
C LEU A 17 -12.40 -56.14 24.33
N VAL A 18 -12.28 -56.63 23.09
CA VAL A 18 -11.71 -55.89 21.98
C VAL A 18 -12.76 -54.89 21.50
N LEU A 19 -12.65 -53.66 22.00
CA LEU A 19 -13.39 -52.51 21.45
C LEU A 19 -12.80 -52.16 20.08
N PHE A 20 -13.44 -52.65 19.02
CA PHE A 20 -13.25 -52.07 17.69
C PHE A 20 -13.83 -50.66 17.73
N SER A 21 -13.00 -49.66 18.00
CA SER A 21 -13.29 -48.27 17.68
C SER A 21 -13.30 -48.16 16.15
N ALA A 22 -14.50 -48.17 15.57
CA ALA A 22 -14.65 -47.71 14.20
C ALA A 22 -14.24 -46.22 14.14
N PHE A 23 -12.98 -45.99 13.77
CA PHE A 23 -12.59 -44.66 13.29
C PHE A 23 -13.40 -44.44 12.04
N SER A 24 -14.49 -43.66 12.14
CA SER A 24 -15.08 -42.98 11.01
C SER A 24 -14.00 -42.08 10.43
N VAL A 25 -13.37 -42.53 9.38
CA VAL A 25 -12.60 -41.67 8.49
C VAL A 25 -13.65 -40.73 7.90
N ALA A 26 -13.92 -39.60 8.59
CA ALA A 26 -14.54 -38.47 7.95
C ALA A 26 -13.62 -38.17 6.77
N SER A 27 -14.11 -38.40 5.56
CA SER A 27 -13.44 -37.98 4.34
C SER A 27 -13.20 -36.49 4.54
N ALA A 28 -11.94 -36.08 4.67
CA ALA A 28 -11.59 -34.68 4.63
C ALA A 28 -12.19 -34.18 3.32
N GLN A 29 -13.26 -33.39 3.41
CA GLN A 29 -13.81 -32.69 2.26
C GLN A 29 -12.62 -31.97 1.64
N ASP A 30 -12.40 -32.18 0.35
CA ASP A 30 -11.31 -31.49 -0.37
C ASP A 30 -11.55 -29.99 -0.15
N GLU A 31 -10.71 -29.35 0.65
CA GLU A 31 -10.78 -27.93 1.01
C GLU A 31 -10.98 -27.03 -0.22
N TYR A 32 -10.54 -27.52 -1.40
CA TYR A 32 -10.54 -26.80 -2.66
C TYR A 32 -11.49 -27.38 -3.69
N ALA A 33 -12.50 -28.19 -3.28
CA ALA A 33 -13.42 -28.87 -4.20
C ALA A 33 -14.14 -27.90 -5.16
N ALA A 34 -14.50 -26.71 -4.68
CA ALA A 34 -15.22 -25.69 -5.47
C ALA A 34 -14.38 -25.15 -6.66
N VAL A 35 -13.06 -25.12 -6.52
CA VAL A 35 -12.17 -24.56 -7.54
C VAL A 35 -11.48 -25.62 -8.40
N LYS A 36 -11.65 -26.91 -8.10
CA LYS A 36 -10.96 -28.00 -8.77
C LYS A 36 -11.23 -28.08 -10.27
N THR A 37 -12.44 -27.77 -10.70
CA THR A 37 -12.79 -27.76 -12.13
C THR A 37 -12.08 -26.66 -12.90
N TRP A 38 -11.72 -25.58 -12.22
CA TRP A 38 -10.99 -24.45 -12.80
C TRP A 38 -9.51 -24.76 -13.07
N GLU A 39 -8.94 -25.76 -12.42
CA GLU A 39 -7.57 -26.19 -12.67
C GLU A 39 -7.37 -26.71 -14.10
N THR A 40 -8.42 -27.31 -14.69
CA THR A 40 -8.41 -27.86 -16.06
C THR A 40 -9.07 -26.93 -17.08
N TYR A 41 -9.62 -25.80 -16.63
CA TYR A 41 -10.24 -24.84 -17.53
C TYR A 41 -9.21 -24.16 -18.43
N ASP A 42 -9.54 -24.06 -19.71
CA ASP A 42 -8.68 -23.39 -20.71
C ASP A 42 -8.98 -21.88 -20.72
N PHE A 43 -8.34 -21.16 -19.80
CA PHE A 43 -8.50 -19.71 -19.69
C PHE A 43 -7.96 -18.94 -20.90
N ALA A 44 -7.03 -19.54 -21.63
CA ALA A 44 -6.41 -18.90 -22.79
C ALA A 44 -7.35 -18.88 -24.01
N ALA A 45 -8.22 -19.89 -24.14
CA ALA A 45 -9.11 -20.03 -25.29
C ALA A 45 -10.59 -19.76 -24.98
N ARG A 46 -11.01 -19.87 -23.71
CA ARG A 46 -12.42 -19.82 -23.32
C ARG A 46 -12.71 -18.66 -22.40
N ALA A 47 -13.74 -17.88 -22.76
CA ALA A 47 -14.24 -16.79 -21.91
C ALA A 47 -15.08 -17.32 -20.75
N ILE A 48 -14.91 -16.70 -19.57
CA ILE A 48 -15.74 -16.90 -18.37
C ILE A 48 -16.85 -15.86 -18.37
N THR A 49 -18.01 -16.22 -17.84
CA THR A 49 -19.12 -15.30 -17.56
C THR A 49 -19.32 -15.15 -16.06
N THR A 50 -19.99 -14.09 -15.63
CA THR A 50 -20.38 -13.90 -14.20
C THR A 50 -21.32 -15.03 -13.72
N ALA A 51 -22.12 -15.63 -14.61
CA ALA A 51 -22.96 -16.77 -14.28
C ALA A 51 -22.15 -18.01 -13.87
N ASP A 52 -21.02 -18.25 -14.54
CA ASP A 52 -20.12 -19.38 -14.23
C ASP A 52 -19.50 -19.25 -12.83
N LEU A 53 -19.38 -18.03 -12.32
CA LEU A 53 -18.76 -17.71 -11.03
C LEU A 53 -19.78 -17.53 -9.89
N SER A 54 -21.08 -17.56 -10.19
CA SER A 54 -22.15 -17.16 -9.24
C SER A 54 -22.16 -17.96 -7.94
N ALA A 55 -21.85 -19.27 -8.00
CA ALA A 55 -21.83 -20.19 -6.88
C ALA A 55 -20.56 -20.11 -6.01
N LEU A 56 -19.50 -19.44 -6.49
CA LEU A 56 -18.20 -19.38 -5.82
C LEU A 56 -18.24 -18.35 -4.66
N SER A 57 -17.57 -18.69 -3.56
CA SER A 57 -17.29 -17.74 -2.48
C SER A 57 -16.24 -16.71 -2.90
N ILE A 58 -16.01 -15.68 -2.09
CA ILE A 58 -14.92 -14.73 -2.31
C ILE A 58 -13.55 -15.43 -2.31
N ASP A 59 -13.36 -16.37 -1.37
CA ASP A 59 -12.11 -17.13 -1.27
C ASP A 59 -11.91 -18.03 -2.50
N ASP A 60 -12.98 -18.66 -3.00
CA ASP A 60 -12.92 -19.45 -4.23
C ASP A 60 -12.57 -18.58 -5.46
N LEU A 61 -13.19 -17.40 -5.58
CA LEU A 61 -12.89 -16.45 -6.66
C LEU A 61 -11.42 -16.01 -6.62
N LYS A 62 -10.91 -15.71 -5.43
CA LYS A 62 -9.51 -15.39 -5.20
C LYS A 62 -8.59 -16.53 -5.67
N LEU A 63 -8.95 -17.78 -5.38
CA LEU A 63 -8.22 -18.96 -5.87
C LEU A 63 -8.33 -19.14 -7.38
N VAL A 64 -9.52 -18.92 -7.99
CA VAL A 64 -9.67 -18.97 -9.47
C VAL A 64 -8.75 -17.96 -10.12
N ARG A 65 -8.68 -16.72 -9.60
CA ARG A 65 -7.71 -15.71 -10.07
C ARG A 65 -6.27 -16.18 -9.89
N GLY A 66 -5.96 -16.80 -8.75
CA GLY A 66 -4.69 -17.44 -8.48
C GLY A 66 -4.33 -18.53 -9.49
N ILE A 67 -5.31 -19.35 -9.92
CA ILE A 67 -5.11 -20.39 -10.92
C ILE A 67 -4.73 -19.81 -12.29
N VAL A 68 -5.45 -18.76 -12.75
CA VAL A 68 -5.11 -18.11 -14.04
C VAL A 68 -3.65 -17.68 -14.06
N PHE A 69 -3.20 -16.93 -13.05
CA PHE A 69 -1.81 -16.52 -12.96
C PHE A 69 -0.84 -17.67 -12.70
N GLY A 70 -1.26 -18.64 -11.88
CA GLY A 70 -0.45 -19.80 -11.51
C GLY A 70 -0.09 -20.68 -12.70
N LYS A 71 -0.95 -20.74 -13.74
CA LYS A 71 -0.64 -21.43 -15.01
C LYS A 71 0.56 -20.81 -15.74
N HIS A 72 0.87 -19.55 -15.45
CA HIS A 72 2.05 -18.85 -15.95
C HIS A 72 3.19 -18.78 -14.91
N GLY A 73 3.07 -19.49 -13.80
CA GLY A 73 4.11 -19.58 -12.78
C GLY A 73 4.21 -18.38 -11.83
N ARG A 74 3.25 -17.44 -11.83
CA ARG A 74 3.30 -16.29 -10.93
C ARG A 74 3.39 -16.75 -9.46
N VAL A 75 4.38 -16.21 -8.75
CA VAL A 75 4.53 -16.40 -7.31
C VAL A 75 3.72 -15.34 -6.58
N PHE A 76 2.90 -15.77 -5.64
CA PHE A 76 2.07 -14.88 -4.83
C PHE A 76 2.66 -14.73 -3.42
N LYS A 77 2.50 -13.52 -2.86
CA LYS A 77 2.79 -13.25 -1.44
C LYS A 77 1.60 -13.58 -0.55
N ASP A 78 0.39 -13.57 -1.12
CA ASP A 78 -0.83 -14.00 -0.43
C ASP A 78 -0.69 -15.45 0.06
N PRO A 79 -0.80 -15.70 1.38
CA PRO A 79 -0.50 -17.01 1.95
C PRO A 79 -1.49 -18.10 1.51
N ASP A 80 -2.75 -17.73 1.23
CA ASP A 80 -3.77 -18.71 0.86
C ASP A 80 -3.61 -19.13 -0.60
N ILE A 81 -3.41 -18.18 -1.51
CA ILE A 81 -3.11 -18.47 -2.92
C ILE A 81 -1.79 -19.25 -3.00
N LYS A 82 -0.77 -18.83 -2.25
CA LYS A 82 0.51 -19.53 -2.24
C LYS A 82 0.37 -20.98 -1.77
N ARG A 83 -0.30 -21.21 -0.64
CA ARG A 83 -0.54 -22.55 -0.08
C ARG A 83 -1.29 -23.43 -1.07
N TYR A 84 -2.32 -22.88 -1.70
CA TYR A 84 -3.09 -23.59 -2.73
C TYR A 84 -2.18 -23.98 -3.90
N LEU A 85 -1.48 -23.05 -4.54
CA LEU A 85 -0.64 -23.30 -5.70
C LEU A 85 0.50 -24.28 -5.38
N ASP A 86 1.19 -24.12 -4.27
CA ASP A 86 2.29 -25.00 -3.82
C ASP A 86 1.82 -26.47 -3.66
N SER A 87 0.54 -26.67 -3.35
CA SER A 87 -0.05 -28.03 -3.23
C SER A 87 -0.43 -28.66 -4.59
N ARG A 88 -0.31 -27.95 -5.70
CA ARG A 88 -0.72 -28.42 -7.02
C ARG A 88 0.46 -28.94 -7.83
N SER A 89 0.36 -30.18 -8.33
CA SER A 89 1.42 -30.80 -9.15
C SER A 89 1.66 -30.10 -10.50
N TRP A 90 0.68 -29.37 -10.99
CA TRP A 90 0.79 -28.61 -12.25
C TRP A 90 1.46 -27.25 -12.08
N PHE A 91 1.53 -26.71 -10.84
CA PHE A 91 2.14 -25.40 -10.60
C PHE A 91 3.66 -25.49 -10.67
N LYS A 92 4.26 -24.56 -11.41
CA LYS A 92 5.71 -24.36 -11.49
C LYS A 92 6.00 -22.89 -11.31
N ALA A 93 6.58 -22.53 -10.16
CA ALA A 93 6.94 -21.16 -9.85
C ALA A 93 7.95 -20.60 -10.87
N ASP A 94 7.69 -19.40 -11.36
CA ASP A 94 8.58 -18.62 -12.24
C ASP A 94 8.81 -17.24 -11.62
N ALA A 95 9.99 -17.01 -11.08
CA ALA A 95 10.39 -15.73 -10.50
C ALA A 95 10.50 -14.62 -11.57
N GLY A 96 10.59 -14.97 -12.83
CA GLY A 96 10.65 -14.06 -13.99
C GLY A 96 9.26 -13.72 -14.56
N PHE A 97 8.16 -14.18 -13.95
CA PHE A 97 6.82 -13.92 -14.45
C PHE A 97 6.58 -12.43 -14.70
N GLN A 98 6.01 -12.14 -15.87
CA GLN A 98 5.56 -10.81 -16.26
C GLN A 98 4.10 -10.88 -16.72
N ASN A 99 3.32 -9.82 -16.45
CA ASN A 99 1.92 -9.74 -16.87
C ASN A 99 1.73 -9.81 -18.40
N SER A 100 2.78 -9.56 -19.18
CA SER A 100 2.78 -9.72 -20.64
C SER A 100 2.61 -11.19 -21.11
N ALA A 101 2.84 -12.16 -20.21
CA ALA A 101 2.59 -13.58 -20.50
C ALA A 101 1.09 -13.90 -20.65
N LEU A 102 0.22 -13.08 -20.07
CA LEU A 102 -1.23 -13.24 -20.18
C LEU A 102 -1.74 -12.79 -21.56
N ASN A 103 -2.54 -13.62 -22.21
CA ASN A 103 -3.22 -13.22 -23.45
C ASN A 103 -4.50 -12.39 -23.16
N ASP A 104 -5.14 -11.87 -24.20
CA ASP A 104 -6.32 -11.01 -24.08
C ASP A 104 -7.53 -11.74 -23.48
N THR A 105 -7.71 -13.04 -23.73
CA THR A 105 -8.80 -13.84 -23.15
C THR A 105 -8.59 -14.03 -21.67
N GLU A 106 -7.38 -14.34 -21.23
CA GLU A 106 -7.03 -14.48 -19.81
C GLU A 106 -7.20 -13.17 -19.05
N ARG A 107 -6.81 -12.03 -19.64
CA ARG A 107 -7.03 -10.69 -19.05
C ARG A 107 -8.52 -10.41 -18.90
N LYS A 108 -9.33 -10.69 -19.90
CA LYS A 108 -10.80 -10.54 -19.82
C LYS A 108 -11.40 -11.48 -18.76
N ASN A 109 -10.92 -12.71 -18.66
CA ASN A 109 -11.34 -13.66 -17.64
C ASN A 109 -11.00 -13.15 -16.23
N LEU A 110 -9.79 -12.61 -16.03
CA LEU A 110 -9.39 -11.97 -14.77
C LEU A 110 -10.29 -10.77 -14.43
N ASP A 111 -10.67 -9.96 -15.42
CA ASP A 111 -11.62 -8.87 -15.21
C ASP A 111 -12.98 -9.36 -14.71
N VAL A 112 -13.51 -10.44 -15.32
CA VAL A 112 -14.79 -11.03 -14.88
C VAL A 112 -14.70 -11.58 -13.46
N VAL A 113 -13.61 -12.26 -13.11
CA VAL A 113 -13.40 -12.78 -11.75
C VAL A 113 -13.33 -11.63 -10.75
N ARG A 114 -12.56 -10.58 -11.04
CA ARG A 114 -12.43 -9.41 -10.13
C ARG A 114 -13.74 -8.64 -9.97
N ILE A 115 -14.54 -8.51 -11.02
CA ILE A 115 -15.88 -7.92 -10.90
C ILE A 115 -16.76 -8.77 -9.98
N ALA A 116 -16.72 -10.11 -10.12
CA ALA A 116 -17.47 -11.02 -9.26
C ALA A 116 -16.99 -10.95 -7.79
N GLU A 117 -15.68 -10.80 -7.53
CA GLU A 117 -15.11 -10.54 -6.20
C GLU A 117 -15.67 -9.22 -5.64
N ALA A 118 -15.54 -8.12 -6.39
CA ALA A 118 -15.95 -6.78 -5.98
C ALA A 118 -17.46 -6.68 -5.67
N GLU A 119 -18.30 -7.41 -6.40
CA GLU A 119 -19.75 -7.47 -6.13
C GLU A 119 -20.08 -8.14 -4.78
N LYS A 120 -19.24 -9.09 -4.34
CA LYS A 120 -19.41 -9.82 -3.08
C LYS A 120 -18.79 -9.11 -1.87
N HIS A 121 -17.92 -8.11 -2.06
CA HIS A 121 -17.36 -7.34 -0.97
C HIS A 121 -18.46 -6.50 -0.28
N ASP A 122 -18.51 -6.52 1.05
CA ASP A 122 -19.41 -5.66 1.83
C ASP A 122 -19.04 -4.18 1.68
N THR A 123 -17.75 -3.89 1.70
CA THR A 123 -17.17 -2.57 1.44
C THR A 123 -16.22 -2.64 0.27
N VAL A 124 -16.03 -1.51 -0.39
CA VAL A 124 -15.08 -1.38 -1.50
C VAL A 124 -13.65 -1.64 -1.02
N LEU A 125 -12.90 -2.43 -1.76
CA LEU A 125 -11.49 -2.70 -1.48
C LEU A 125 -10.60 -2.16 -2.61
N PRO A 126 -9.30 -1.94 -2.36
CA PRO A 126 -8.33 -1.69 -3.41
C PRO A 126 -8.38 -2.80 -4.49
N GLY A 127 -8.58 -2.39 -5.73
CA GLY A 127 -8.80 -3.28 -6.86
C GLY A 127 -10.25 -3.36 -7.36
N ASP A 128 -11.20 -2.76 -6.64
CA ASP A 128 -12.62 -2.81 -6.99
C ASP A 128 -13.09 -1.65 -7.88
N MET A 129 -12.26 -0.61 -8.08
CA MET A 129 -12.70 0.61 -8.77
C MET A 129 -13.14 0.38 -10.22
N ARG A 130 -12.72 -0.71 -10.85
CA ARG A 130 -13.21 -1.08 -12.18
C ARG A 130 -14.72 -1.38 -12.21
N LEU A 131 -15.27 -1.86 -11.10
CA LEU A 131 -16.74 -2.04 -10.95
C LEU A 131 -17.47 -0.70 -10.84
N TYR A 132 -16.78 0.37 -10.46
CA TYR A 132 -17.37 1.67 -10.14
C TYR A 132 -17.09 2.75 -11.20
N GLN A 133 -16.69 2.39 -12.41
CA GLN A 133 -16.51 3.33 -13.51
C GLN A 133 -17.84 3.98 -13.95
N ASP A 134 -18.94 3.23 -13.88
CA ASP A 134 -20.30 3.64 -14.23
C ASP A 134 -21.29 3.61 -13.04
N ARG A 135 -20.80 3.22 -11.85
CA ARG A 135 -21.61 3.10 -10.62
C ARG A 135 -21.17 4.10 -9.57
N ALA A 136 -22.11 4.87 -9.05
CA ALA A 136 -21.84 5.83 -8.00
C ALA A 136 -21.54 5.14 -6.66
N LEU A 137 -20.48 5.58 -6.00
CA LEU A 137 -20.13 5.16 -4.65
C LEU A 137 -20.99 5.87 -3.60
N THR A 138 -21.16 5.23 -2.47
CA THR A 138 -21.75 5.82 -1.27
C THR A 138 -20.78 5.70 -0.09
N ARG A 139 -20.91 6.58 0.91
CA ARG A 139 -20.12 6.48 2.15
C ARG A 139 -20.22 5.11 2.82
N LYS A 140 -21.43 4.53 2.81
CA LYS A 140 -21.67 3.20 3.40
C LYS A 140 -20.88 2.13 2.65
N LYS A 141 -20.90 2.17 1.32
CA LYS A 141 -20.21 1.18 0.48
C LYS A 141 -18.69 1.32 0.55
N LEU A 142 -18.19 2.55 0.65
CA LEU A 142 -16.76 2.77 0.84
C LEU A 142 -16.25 2.19 2.17
N GLY A 143 -16.98 2.35 3.28
CA GLY A 143 -16.54 1.85 4.59
C GLY A 143 -15.31 2.58 5.15
N PRO A 144 -14.69 2.05 6.19
CA PRO A 144 -13.45 2.58 6.77
C PRO A 144 -12.22 2.03 6.02
N HIS A 145 -11.23 2.89 5.77
CA HIS A 145 -9.97 2.53 5.14
C HIS A 145 -8.80 3.20 5.84
N THR A 146 -7.61 2.62 5.68
CA THR A 146 -6.34 3.24 6.03
C THR A 146 -6.03 4.37 5.04
N ASN A 147 -5.12 5.28 5.41
CA ASN A 147 -4.69 6.36 4.50
C ASN A 147 -4.10 5.83 3.19
N ALA A 148 -3.40 4.68 3.23
CA ALA A 148 -2.85 4.06 2.03
C ALA A 148 -3.95 3.52 1.12
N GLU A 149 -4.94 2.81 1.69
CA GLU A 149 -6.08 2.30 0.93
C GLU A 149 -6.88 3.44 0.30
N TRP A 150 -7.14 4.54 1.04
CA TRP A 150 -7.76 5.74 0.47
C TRP A 150 -6.97 6.28 -0.73
N THR A 151 -5.63 6.32 -0.60
CA THR A 151 -4.76 6.78 -1.68
C THR A 151 -4.85 5.86 -2.88
N VAL A 152 -4.86 4.54 -2.67
CA VAL A 152 -5.00 3.57 -3.76
C VAL A 152 -6.36 3.68 -4.42
N LEU A 153 -7.46 3.70 -3.65
CA LEU A 153 -8.81 3.81 -4.20
C LEU A 153 -9.00 5.05 -5.08
N ALA A 154 -8.51 6.21 -4.62
CA ALA A 154 -8.53 7.43 -5.42
C ALA A 154 -7.67 7.30 -6.68
N SER A 155 -6.45 6.80 -6.52
CA SER A 155 -5.50 6.67 -7.62
C SER A 155 -5.89 5.59 -8.62
N GLU A 156 -6.60 4.54 -8.21
CA GLU A 156 -7.07 3.47 -9.09
C GLU A 156 -8.05 4.00 -10.15
N ILE A 157 -8.92 4.97 -9.79
CA ILE A 157 -9.80 5.63 -10.77
C ILE A 157 -8.99 6.26 -11.90
N GLU A 158 -7.88 6.93 -11.56
CA GLU A 158 -7.02 7.58 -12.54
C GLU A 158 -6.10 6.57 -13.27
N ALA A 159 -5.65 5.52 -12.56
CA ALA A 159 -4.81 4.46 -13.12
C ALA A 159 -5.52 3.66 -14.22
N ILE A 160 -6.83 3.44 -14.09
CA ILE A 160 -7.66 2.83 -15.13
C ILE A 160 -7.54 3.59 -16.46
N HIS A 161 -7.31 4.91 -16.40
CA HIS A 161 -7.08 5.76 -17.56
C HIS A 161 -5.59 6.00 -17.88
N GLY A 162 -4.71 5.21 -17.27
CA GLY A 162 -3.28 5.18 -17.57
C GLY A 162 -2.44 6.27 -16.91
N LYS A 163 -2.94 6.94 -15.85
CA LYS A 163 -2.14 7.91 -15.10
C LYS A 163 -0.89 7.26 -14.52
N ARG A 164 0.26 7.95 -14.66
CA ARG A 164 1.52 7.58 -14.01
C ARG A 164 1.65 8.26 -12.64
N PHE A 165 2.30 7.56 -11.72
CA PHE A 165 2.49 8.01 -10.34
C PHE A 165 3.98 8.16 -9.98
N ASP A 166 4.77 8.69 -10.91
CA ASP A 166 6.24 8.79 -10.80
C ASP A 166 6.72 9.55 -9.54
N GLY A 167 5.87 10.42 -8.97
CA GLY A 167 6.15 11.13 -7.71
C GLY A 167 5.95 10.27 -6.45
N THR A 168 5.33 9.08 -6.58
CA THR A 168 5.02 8.19 -5.46
C THR A 168 5.41 6.76 -5.82
N LEU A 169 6.70 6.44 -5.60
CA LEU A 169 7.32 5.21 -6.09
C LEU A 169 6.54 3.94 -5.73
N TRP A 170 6.11 3.80 -4.46
CA TRP A 170 5.34 2.63 -4.02
C TRP A 170 4.00 2.49 -4.76
N LEU A 171 3.34 3.62 -5.06
CA LEU A 171 2.06 3.63 -5.76
C LEU A 171 2.24 3.26 -7.25
N GLN A 172 3.31 3.76 -7.88
CA GLN A 172 3.67 3.36 -9.24
C GLN A 172 3.96 1.86 -9.30
N GLN A 173 4.79 1.34 -8.37
CA GLN A 173 5.07 -0.10 -8.29
C GLN A 173 3.80 -0.92 -8.06
N TYR A 174 2.90 -0.44 -7.20
CA TYR A 174 1.60 -1.08 -6.98
C TYR A 174 0.83 -1.25 -8.29
N PHE A 175 0.73 -0.21 -9.13
CA PHE A 175 0.01 -0.30 -10.39
C PHE A 175 0.78 -1.09 -11.46
N ASP A 176 2.10 -0.98 -11.53
CA ASP A 176 2.93 -1.75 -12.47
C ASP A 176 2.77 -3.27 -12.30
N GLU A 177 2.47 -3.73 -11.09
CA GLU A 177 2.17 -5.13 -10.82
C GLU A 177 0.76 -5.57 -11.29
N ARG A 178 -0.10 -4.63 -11.68
CA ARG A 178 -1.48 -4.94 -12.11
C ARG A 178 -1.52 -5.28 -13.59
N TYR A 179 -2.10 -6.44 -13.93
CA TYR A 179 -2.20 -6.92 -15.33
C TYR A 179 -3.01 -5.99 -16.24
N TRP A 180 -3.88 -5.18 -15.67
CA TRP A 180 -4.78 -4.26 -16.39
C TRP A 180 -4.21 -2.85 -16.52
N TYR A 181 -3.16 -2.51 -15.77
CA TYR A 181 -2.61 -1.17 -15.80
C TYR A 181 -1.68 -0.98 -17.00
N HIS A 182 -1.95 0.05 -17.76
CA HIS A 182 -1.13 0.49 -18.90
C HIS A 182 -0.96 2.00 -18.82
N SER A 183 0.23 2.46 -18.49
CA SER A 183 0.52 3.89 -18.42
C SER A 183 0.46 4.53 -19.80
N VAL A 184 0.01 5.79 -19.83
CA VAL A 184 0.05 6.62 -21.04
C VAL A 184 1.00 7.80 -20.84
N ASP A 185 1.64 8.25 -21.91
CA ASP A 185 2.60 9.36 -21.82
C ASP A 185 1.92 10.68 -21.43
N HIS A 186 0.68 10.88 -21.88
CA HIS A 186 -0.09 12.08 -21.62
C HIS A 186 -1.46 11.71 -21.03
N TYR A 187 -1.49 11.57 -19.70
CA TYR A 187 -2.75 11.38 -19.00
C TYR A 187 -3.63 12.62 -19.09
N ASN A 188 -4.91 12.42 -19.48
CA ASN A 188 -5.89 13.49 -19.55
C ASN A 188 -6.98 13.33 -18.48
N PRO A 189 -6.95 14.10 -17.37
CA PRO A 189 -7.97 14.00 -16.31
C PRO A 189 -9.38 14.35 -16.77
N LYS A 190 -9.54 15.07 -17.89
CA LYS A 190 -10.85 15.36 -18.48
C LYS A 190 -11.50 14.12 -19.11
N GLY A 191 -10.73 13.04 -19.34
CA GLY A 191 -11.23 11.76 -19.83
C GLY A 191 -12.06 10.97 -18.80
N LEU A 192 -11.98 11.32 -17.51
CA LEU A 192 -12.82 10.71 -16.49
C LEU A 192 -14.30 10.96 -16.75
N SER A 193 -15.14 9.93 -16.57
CA SER A 193 -16.60 10.06 -16.62
C SER A 193 -17.11 10.96 -15.49
N GLU A 194 -18.36 11.41 -15.59
CA GLU A 194 -18.98 12.17 -14.49
C GLU A 194 -19.10 11.35 -13.21
N VAL A 195 -19.36 10.04 -13.32
CA VAL A 195 -19.45 9.12 -12.20
C VAL A 195 -18.09 8.97 -11.53
N GLU A 196 -17.04 8.75 -12.30
CA GLU A 196 -15.67 8.62 -11.77
C GLU A 196 -15.21 9.90 -11.05
N ARG A 197 -15.48 11.07 -11.62
CA ARG A 197 -15.19 12.35 -10.94
C ARG A 197 -15.95 12.50 -9.63
N LYS A 198 -17.24 12.11 -9.56
CA LYS A 198 -18.02 12.13 -8.33
C LYS A 198 -17.51 11.14 -7.31
N ASN A 199 -17.11 9.93 -7.75
CA ASN A 199 -16.52 8.92 -6.88
C ASN A 199 -15.19 9.41 -6.30
N LEU A 200 -14.33 10.01 -7.12
CA LEU A 200 -13.05 10.59 -6.68
C LEU A 200 -13.27 11.71 -5.66
N GLN A 201 -14.21 12.63 -5.92
CA GLN A 201 -14.57 13.71 -5.00
C GLN A 201 -15.11 13.17 -3.66
N LEU A 202 -15.92 12.10 -3.69
CA LEU A 202 -16.44 11.48 -2.48
C LEU A 202 -15.32 10.83 -1.65
N ILE A 203 -14.42 10.09 -2.30
CA ILE A 203 -13.24 9.48 -1.64
C ILE A 203 -12.39 10.57 -0.98
N ASP A 204 -12.04 11.62 -1.71
CA ASP A 204 -11.24 12.72 -1.22
C ASP A 204 -11.91 13.43 -0.03
N LEU A 205 -13.22 13.69 -0.13
CA LEU A 205 -13.99 14.28 0.97
C LEU A 205 -13.95 13.43 2.25
N ILE A 206 -14.13 12.11 2.11
CA ILE A 206 -14.09 11.19 3.27
C ILE A 206 -12.68 11.12 3.83
N GLN A 207 -11.67 10.99 2.97
CA GLN A 207 -10.27 10.98 3.36
C GLN A 207 -9.89 12.24 4.14
N ARG A 208 -10.29 13.43 3.68
CA ARG A 208 -10.08 14.70 4.40
C ARG A 208 -10.77 14.73 5.76
N GLN A 209 -11.97 14.18 5.87
CA GLN A 209 -12.71 14.12 7.14
C GLN A 209 -12.14 13.11 8.14
N GLN A 210 -11.57 12.01 7.67
CA GLN A 210 -10.98 10.97 8.51
C GLN A 210 -9.53 11.27 8.89
N ARG A 211 -8.86 12.17 8.18
CA ARG A 211 -7.49 12.55 8.49
C ARG A 211 -7.40 13.12 9.90
N ARG A 212 -6.40 12.65 10.65
CA ARG A 212 -5.99 13.28 11.91
C ARG A 212 -5.23 14.59 11.69
N VAL A 213 -4.94 14.92 10.44
CA VAL A 213 -4.25 16.12 10.00
C VAL A 213 -5.24 17.11 9.38
N ALA A 214 -5.13 18.36 9.74
CA ALA A 214 -6.03 19.40 9.26
C ALA A 214 -5.75 19.82 7.81
N ILE A 215 -4.56 19.50 7.29
CA ILE A 215 -4.08 19.89 5.97
C ILE A 215 -3.18 18.80 5.40
N SER A 216 -3.12 18.65 4.08
CA SER A 216 -2.24 17.71 3.38
C SER A 216 -1.86 18.21 1.99
N PRO A 217 -0.83 17.65 1.34
CA PRO A 217 -0.54 17.95 -0.06
C PRO A 217 -1.79 17.81 -0.94
N GLY A 218 -2.03 18.80 -1.78
CA GLY A 218 -3.24 18.97 -2.57
C GLY A 218 -4.26 19.95 -1.99
N ASP A 219 -4.05 20.45 -0.77
CA ASP A 219 -5.00 21.34 -0.09
C ASP A 219 -4.66 22.84 -0.24
N MET A 220 -3.54 23.21 -0.90
CA MET A 220 -3.08 24.59 -0.93
C MET A 220 -4.03 25.54 -1.68
N GLU A 221 -4.84 25.06 -2.60
CA GLU A 221 -5.92 25.83 -3.20
C GLU A 221 -6.87 26.42 -2.15
N LEU A 222 -7.14 25.66 -1.08
CA LEU A 222 -8.02 26.11 0.01
C LEU A 222 -7.37 27.21 0.86
N PHE A 223 -6.07 27.41 0.72
CA PHE A 223 -5.25 28.33 1.54
C PHE A 223 -4.68 29.54 0.78
N GLU A 224 -4.99 29.72 -0.51
CA GLU A 224 -4.55 30.91 -1.29
C GLU A 224 -4.86 32.23 -0.58
N ASN A 225 -5.97 32.28 0.14
CA ASN A 225 -6.42 33.46 0.88
C ASN A 225 -6.51 33.26 2.39
N LYS A 226 -5.92 32.18 2.95
CA LYS A 226 -5.95 31.84 4.36
C LYS A 226 -4.56 31.53 4.87
N LEU A 227 -4.29 31.87 6.11
CA LEU A 227 -3.05 31.49 6.79
C LEU A 227 -3.14 30.07 7.35
N ILE A 228 -2.07 29.32 7.19
CA ILE A 228 -1.86 28.01 7.82
C ILE A 228 -1.40 28.25 9.27
N ALA A 229 -2.11 27.65 10.22
CA ALA A 229 -1.63 27.60 11.60
C ALA A 229 -0.68 26.41 11.78
N GLU A 230 0.37 26.56 12.58
CA GLU A 230 1.32 25.47 12.89
C GLU A 230 0.59 24.18 13.38
N THR A 231 -0.51 24.36 14.12
CA THR A 231 -1.31 23.24 14.63
C THR A 231 -1.93 22.38 13.53
N MET A 232 -2.15 22.95 12.34
CA MET A 232 -2.69 22.23 11.19
C MET A 232 -1.66 21.30 10.54
N LEU A 233 -0.36 21.58 10.76
CA LEU A 233 0.75 20.78 10.21
C LEU A 233 1.06 19.55 11.06
N ARG A 234 0.42 19.39 12.22
CA ARG A 234 0.67 18.27 13.14
C ARG A 234 0.30 16.94 12.48
N GLY A 235 1.21 16.00 12.57
CA GLY A 235 1.04 14.64 12.04
C GLY A 235 1.47 14.48 10.59
N LEU A 236 1.86 15.56 9.89
CA LEU A 236 2.50 15.46 8.58
C LEU A 236 3.92 14.92 8.70
N SER A 237 4.30 14.05 7.78
CA SER A 237 5.68 13.64 7.58
C SER A 237 6.49 14.77 6.93
N LEU A 238 7.82 14.69 7.03
CA LEU A 238 8.70 15.64 6.36
C LEU A 238 8.50 15.64 4.84
N HIS A 239 8.20 14.48 4.25
CA HIS A 239 7.88 14.38 2.83
C HIS A 239 6.61 15.15 2.47
N GLU A 240 5.53 14.99 3.26
CA GLU A 240 4.27 15.69 3.04
C GLU A 240 4.43 17.21 3.23
N LEU A 241 5.17 17.64 4.25
CA LEU A 241 5.50 19.07 4.45
C LEU A 241 6.23 19.64 3.24
N ARG A 242 7.22 18.91 2.72
CA ARG A 242 7.95 19.32 1.52
C ARG A 242 7.04 19.45 0.30
N LEU A 243 6.13 18.49 0.09
CA LEU A 243 5.15 18.58 -0.99
C LEU A 243 4.22 19.76 -0.78
N LEU A 244 3.70 19.96 0.43
CA LEU A 244 2.79 21.06 0.77
C LEU A 244 3.44 22.42 0.49
N ARG A 245 4.69 22.61 0.91
CA ARG A 245 5.46 23.82 0.62
C ARG A 245 5.65 24.04 -0.89
N ASN A 246 6.08 22.98 -1.59
CA ASN A 246 6.32 23.08 -3.03
C ASN A 246 5.04 23.22 -3.84
N GLU A 247 3.88 22.79 -3.32
CA GLU A 247 2.60 23.02 -3.96
C GLU A 247 2.28 24.52 -4.09
N ILE A 248 2.61 25.32 -3.08
CA ILE A 248 2.46 26.78 -3.19
C ILE A 248 3.29 27.31 -4.35
N TYR A 249 4.55 26.93 -4.47
CA TYR A 249 5.41 27.30 -5.60
C TYR A 249 4.88 26.79 -6.94
N ALA A 250 4.40 25.55 -6.97
CA ALA A 250 3.86 24.94 -8.20
C ALA A 250 2.63 25.70 -8.71
N ARG A 251 1.76 26.15 -7.81
CA ARG A 251 0.55 26.95 -8.16
C ARG A 251 0.90 28.30 -8.78
N HIS A 252 2.07 28.83 -8.48
CA HIS A 252 2.62 30.02 -9.13
C HIS A 252 3.39 29.71 -10.44
N GLY A 253 3.53 28.41 -10.80
CA GLY A 253 4.15 28.01 -12.06
C GLY A 253 5.65 27.67 -11.95
N ARG A 254 6.21 27.50 -10.73
CA ARG A 254 7.63 27.13 -10.58
C ARG A 254 7.96 25.82 -11.26
N ILE A 255 8.99 25.80 -12.10
CA ILE A 255 9.61 24.61 -12.66
C ILE A 255 10.67 24.09 -11.66
N PHE A 256 10.57 22.81 -11.31
CA PHE A 256 11.43 22.21 -10.28
C PHE A 256 12.63 21.49 -10.88
N LYS A 257 13.83 21.81 -10.39
CA LYS A 257 15.07 21.11 -10.76
C LYS A 257 15.10 19.67 -10.21
N THR A 258 14.40 19.43 -9.12
CA THR A 258 14.31 18.09 -8.51
C THR A 258 13.33 17.25 -9.29
N VAL A 259 13.82 16.23 -10.00
CA VAL A 259 13.07 15.43 -10.98
C VAL A 259 11.77 14.87 -10.41
N TRP A 260 11.81 14.24 -9.21
CA TRP A 260 10.60 13.66 -8.64
C TRP A 260 9.54 14.69 -8.24
N ILE A 261 9.95 15.90 -7.80
CA ILE A 261 9.02 17.01 -7.51
C ILE A 261 8.40 17.51 -8.81
N GLN A 262 9.21 17.69 -9.85
CA GLN A 262 8.70 18.09 -11.17
C GLN A 262 7.72 17.07 -11.73
N GLN A 263 8.02 15.77 -11.60
CA GLN A 263 7.13 14.70 -12.03
C GLN A 263 5.83 14.69 -11.22
N TYR A 264 5.92 14.86 -9.88
CA TYR A 264 4.75 14.91 -9.00
C TYR A 264 3.79 16.01 -9.42
N PHE A 265 4.28 17.25 -9.58
CA PHE A 265 3.44 18.37 -9.99
C PHE A 265 3.05 18.30 -11.47
N GLY A 266 3.93 17.83 -12.35
CA GLY A 266 3.63 17.60 -13.76
C GLY A 266 2.47 16.64 -14.02
N GLY A 267 2.17 15.74 -13.07
CA GLY A 267 0.98 14.88 -13.08
C GLY A 267 -0.30 15.56 -12.57
N GLN A 268 -0.23 16.80 -12.08
CA GLN A 268 -1.42 17.52 -11.59
C GLN A 268 -2.08 18.32 -12.70
N SER A 269 -3.40 18.21 -12.83
CA SER A 269 -4.16 18.90 -13.87
C SER A 269 -4.18 20.43 -13.76
N TRP A 270 -3.89 20.96 -12.58
CA TRP A 270 -3.85 22.39 -12.27
C TRP A 270 -2.45 23.00 -12.42
N TYR A 271 -1.40 22.19 -12.60
CA TYR A 271 -0.04 22.69 -12.70
C TYR A 271 0.23 23.30 -14.08
N ASP A 272 0.56 24.59 -14.10
CA ASP A 272 0.88 25.36 -15.30
C ASP A 272 2.30 25.95 -15.16
N PRO A 273 3.35 25.26 -15.66
CA PRO A 273 4.73 25.70 -15.50
C PRO A 273 5.02 26.94 -16.31
N LYS A 274 5.77 27.89 -15.73
CA LYS A 274 6.13 29.18 -16.34
C LYS A 274 7.65 29.34 -16.34
N ASP A 275 8.20 29.59 -17.53
CA ASP A 275 9.65 29.76 -17.69
C ASP A 275 10.18 31.06 -17.04
N ASP A 276 9.31 32.06 -16.88
CA ASP A 276 9.62 33.37 -16.29
C ASP A 276 9.32 33.47 -14.79
N PHE A 277 8.90 32.36 -14.12
CA PHE A 277 8.65 32.33 -12.69
C PHE A 277 9.84 32.81 -11.89
N LYS A 278 9.57 33.68 -10.90
CA LYS A 278 10.56 34.17 -9.93
C LYS A 278 10.06 33.94 -8.50
N ASP A 279 10.95 33.63 -7.58
CA ASP A 279 10.59 33.42 -6.16
C ASP A 279 9.97 34.70 -5.54
N GLU A 280 10.29 35.90 -6.08
CA GLU A 280 9.72 37.18 -5.66
C GLU A 280 8.25 37.33 -6.04
N ASP A 281 7.74 36.54 -6.97
CA ASP A 281 6.32 36.57 -7.38
C ASP A 281 5.42 36.01 -6.26
N ILE A 282 6.00 35.26 -5.32
CA ILE A 282 5.29 34.77 -4.16
C ILE A 282 5.25 35.83 -3.08
N SER A 283 4.08 36.29 -2.77
CA SER A 283 3.86 37.37 -1.81
C SER A 283 2.71 37.10 -0.85
N GLY A 284 2.52 38.01 0.09
CA GLY A 284 1.37 38.00 1.00
C GLY A 284 1.24 36.70 1.83
N LYS A 285 0.06 36.08 1.81
CA LYS A 285 -0.25 34.91 2.63
C LYS A 285 0.51 33.68 2.19
N ASP A 286 0.78 33.52 0.92
CA ASP A 286 1.52 32.37 0.40
C ASP A 286 2.96 32.37 0.91
N LYS A 287 3.62 33.52 0.95
CA LYS A 287 4.95 33.65 1.55
C LYS A 287 4.91 33.28 3.04
N THR A 288 3.92 33.82 3.78
CA THR A 288 3.76 33.50 5.21
C THR A 288 3.47 32.01 5.44
N ASN A 289 2.67 31.39 4.56
CA ASN A 289 2.37 29.97 4.63
C ASN A 289 3.63 29.11 4.39
N ILE A 290 4.46 29.48 3.40
CA ILE A 290 5.77 28.83 3.17
C ILE A 290 6.66 28.95 4.41
N GLU A 291 6.81 30.15 4.98
CA GLU A 291 7.61 30.38 6.17
C GLU A 291 7.11 29.54 7.36
N THR A 292 5.80 29.42 7.53
CA THR A 292 5.18 28.59 8.59
C THR A 292 5.51 27.10 8.39
N ILE A 293 5.41 26.60 7.16
CA ILE A 293 5.73 25.20 6.83
C ILE A 293 7.23 24.93 7.04
N VAL A 294 8.12 25.81 6.56
CA VAL A 294 9.58 25.69 6.73
C VAL A 294 9.96 25.71 8.23
N ALA A 295 9.38 26.61 9.01
CA ALA A 295 9.62 26.63 10.45
C ALA A 295 9.22 25.32 11.13
N TYR A 296 8.10 24.72 10.72
CA TYR A 296 7.64 23.44 11.24
C TYR A 296 8.50 22.27 10.76
N GLU A 297 8.92 22.23 9.49
CA GLU A 297 9.92 21.28 8.98
C GLU A 297 11.19 21.29 9.83
N ASN A 298 11.77 22.48 10.04
CA ASN A 298 12.98 22.66 10.86
C ASN A 298 12.78 22.18 12.31
N LYS A 299 11.61 22.45 12.90
CA LYS A 299 11.25 21.98 14.23
C LYS A 299 11.19 20.45 14.33
N LEU A 300 10.65 19.78 13.32
CA LEU A 300 10.63 18.32 13.25
C LEU A 300 12.04 17.74 13.09
N HIS A 301 12.85 18.31 12.20
CA HIS A 301 14.25 17.91 12.02
C HIS A 301 15.04 18.05 13.33
N ASP A 302 14.86 19.15 14.04
CA ASP A 302 15.47 19.37 15.34
C ASP A 302 15.01 18.38 16.42
N GLN A 303 13.75 17.97 16.37
CA GLN A 303 13.22 16.96 17.30
C GLN A 303 13.84 15.59 17.07
N ILE A 304 14.02 15.18 15.81
CA ILE A 304 14.61 13.88 15.46
C ILE A 304 16.06 13.77 15.97
N SER A 305 16.82 14.85 15.94
CA SER A 305 18.24 14.86 16.35
C SER A 305 18.46 15.23 17.82
N LYS A 306 17.53 15.94 18.44
CA LYS A 306 17.75 16.55 19.79
C LYS A 306 16.84 16.03 20.89
N ARG A 307 15.74 15.36 20.56
CA ARG A 307 14.74 14.88 21.54
C ARG A 307 14.41 13.41 21.32
N PRO A 308 14.12 12.66 22.40
CA PRO A 308 13.66 11.29 22.27
C PRO A 308 12.37 11.20 21.45
N ILE A 309 12.35 10.29 20.47
CA ILE A 309 11.17 9.95 19.68
C ILE A 309 10.32 8.95 20.47
N THR A 310 9.03 9.22 20.55
CA THR A 310 8.07 8.31 21.16
C THR A 310 7.40 7.43 20.10
N ARG A 311 6.90 6.24 20.50
CA ARG A 311 6.08 5.42 19.62
C ARG A 311 4.85 6.14 19.07
N ALA A 312 4.28 7.08 19.86
CA ALA A 312 3.13 7.88 19.44
C ALA A 312 3.44 8.73 18.21
N LEU A 313 4.68 9.28 18.11
CA LEU A 313 5.12 10.04 16.94
C LEU A 313 5.19 9.19 15.66
N LEU A 314 5.48 7.90 15.81
CA LEU A 314 5.60 6.96 14.70
C LEU A 314 4.26 6.27 14.39
N SER A 315 3.25 6.41 15.26
CA SER A 315 1.99 5.70 15.13
C SER A 315 1.28 6.06 13.82
N GLY A 316 0.93 5.05 13.03
CA GLY A 316 0.26 5.21 11.73
C GLY A 316 1.20 5.53 10.57
N LEU A 317 2.53 5.58 10.79
CA LEU A 317 3.49 5.72 9.71
C LEU A 317 3.73 4.37 9.03
N PHE A 318 3.85 4.40 7.71
CA PHE A 318 4.29 3.26 6.92
C PHE A 318 5.80 3.02 7.08
N VAL A 319 6.23 1.81 6.77
CA VAL A 319 7.65 1.45 6.85
C VAL A 319 8.54 2.38 6.03
N GLU A 320 8.03 2.85 4.88
CA GLU A 320 8.73 3.77 3.98
C GLU A 320 9.01 5.12 4.64
N ASP A 321 8.04 5.67 5.37
CA ASP A 321 8.21 6.94 6.08
C ASP A 321 9.16 6.79 7.29
N VAL A 322 9.02 5.66 7.99
CA VAL A 322 9.90 5.33 9.12
C VAL A 322 11.35 5.16 8.66
N ARG A 323 11.58 4.54 7.49
CA ARG A 323 12.90 4.43 6.88
C ARG A 323 13.50 5.78 6.55
N LYS A 324 12.70 6.68 5.97
CA LYS A 324 13.16 8.05 5.71
C LYS A 324 13.60 8.77 6.98
N MET A 325 12.82 8.66 8.06
CA MET A 325 13.19 9.24 9.36
C MET A 325 14.49 8.65 9.91
N ARG A 326 14.66 7.33 9.80
CA ARG A 326 15.91 6.66 10.17
C ARG A 326 17.09 7.20 9.37
N ASP A 327 16.93 7.23 8.07
CA ASP A 327 17.98 7.58 7.13
C ASP A 327 18.33 9.08 7.22
N GLU A 328 17.38 9.93 7.62
CA GLU A 328 17.63 11.34 7.91
C GLU A 328 18.61 11.53 9.07
N ILE A 329 18.48 10.77 10.16
CA ILE A 329 19.44 10.84 11.27
C ILE A 329 20.87 10.59 10.75
N TYR A 330 21.02 9.59 9.92
CA TYR A 330 22.32 9.29 9.29
C TYR A 330 22.76 10.37 8.31
N ALA A 331 21.83 10.88 7.49
CA ALA A 331 22.12 11.90 6.49
C ALA A 331 22.59 13.21 7.11
N ARG A 332 22.09 13.59 8.29
CA ARG A 332 22.54 14.78 9.03
C ARG A 332 24.01 14.72 9.45
N HIS A 333 24.58 13.54 9.56
CA HIS A 333 26.00 13.28 9.77
C HIS A 333 26.78 13.01 8.47
N GLY A 334 26.14 13.20 7.32
CA GLY A 334 26.76 13.09 6.00
C GLY A 334 26.89 11.66 5.47
N LYS A 335 26.17 10.67 6.03
CA LYS A 335 26.22 9.29 5.50
C LYS A 335 25.90 9.27 4.01
N VAL A 336 26.78 8.62 3.25
CA VAL A 336 26.55 8.31 1.83
C VAL A 336 25.76 7.02 1.71
N PHE A 337 24.65 7.06 1.01
CA PHE A 337 23.74 5.93 0.87
C PHE A 337 24.05 5.12 -0.38
N LYS A 338 24.03 3.79 -0.26
CA LYS A 338 24.23 2.89 -1.40
C LYS A 338 23.04 2.88 -2.35
N ASP A 339 21.83 3.07 -1.80
CA ASP A 339 20.62 3.17 -2.61
C ASP A 339 20.59 4.53 -3.35
N PRO A 340 20.55 4.53 -4.71
CA PRO A 340 20.63 5.76 -5.50
C PRO A 340 19.47 6.72 -5.24
N TRP A 341 18.27 6.19 -4.95
CA TRP A 341 17.11 7.02 -4.67
C TRP A 341 17.26 7.74 -3.33
N THR A 342 17.62 7.02 -2.28
CA THR A 342 17.87 7.59 -0.94
C THR A 342 18.99 8.63 -1.01
N GLN A 343 20.08 8.32 -1.72
CA GLN A 343 21.20 9.26 -1.92
C GLN A 343 20.73 10.53 -2.62
N LYS A 344 19.97 10.40 -3.72
CA LYS A 344 19.44 11.54 -4.49
C LYS A 344 18.45 12.36 -3.67
N TYR A 345 17.60 11.68 -2.87
CA TYR A 345 16.65 12.32 -1.99
C TYR A 345 17.36 13.25 -1.00
N PHE A 346 18.35 12.75 -0.24
CA PHE A 346 19.05 13.57 0.73
C PHE A 346 19.95 14.63 0.08
N ALA A 347 20.58 14.33 -1.04
CA ALA A 347 21.36 15.30 -1.80
C ALA A 347 20.55 16.51 -2.31
N SER A 348 19.23 16.46 -2.28
CA SER A 348 18.38 17.57 -2.65
C SER A 348 18.10 18.57 -1.51
N PHE A 349 18.57 18.28 -0.29
CA PHE A 349 18.47 19.19 0.86
C PHE A 349 19.73 20.02 1.03
N ASP A 350 19.59 21.32 1.25
CA ASP A 350 20.72 22.25 1.43
C ASP A 350 21.59 21.91 2.66
N TRP A 351 20.96 21.27 3.68
CA TRP A 351 21.67 20.85 4.90
C TRP A 351 22.45 19.55 4.76
N TYR A 352 22.23 18.77 3.69
CA TYR A 352 22.97 17.51 3.50
C TYR A 352 24.37 17.78 2.93
N ASN A 353 25.38 17.32 3.68
CA ASN A 353 26.76 17.40 3.26
C ASN A 353 27.39 16.00 3.34
N ALA A 354 27.65 15.41 2.17
CA ALA A 354 28.18 14.04 2.07
C ALA A 354 29.55 13.93 2.74
N ASN A 355 29.69 12.98 3.65
CA ASN A 355 30.96 12.67 4.34
C ASN A 355 31.40 11.24 4.01
N PRO A 356 32.40 11.05 3.12
CA PRO A 356 32.91 9.73 2.78
C PRO A 356 33.49 8.95 3.98
N ASN A 357 33.88 9.69 5.04
CA ASN A 357 34.43 9.10 6.27
C ASN A 357 33.39 8.97 7.37
N TYR A 358 32.09 8.97 7.01
CA TYR A 358 31.01 8.78 7.97
C TYR A 358 31.21 7.52 8.82
N SER A 359 30.95 7.66 10.11
CA SER A 359 30.93 6.56 11.07
C SER A 359 29.78 6.76 12.08
N ASP A 360 29.16 5.67 12.53
CA ASP A 360 28.12 5.69 13.56
C ASP A 360 28.62 6.22 14.92
N ALA A 361 29.95 6.38 15.08
CA ALA A 361 30.56 7.03 16.23
C ALA A 361 30.19 8.53 16.34
N SER A 362 29.85 9.18 15.21
CA SER A 362 29.41 10.57 15.18
C SER A 362 28.01 10.81 15.75
N LEU A 363 27.20 9.75 15.89
CA LEU A 363 25.85 9.85 16.40
C LEU A 363 25.80 10.14 17.89
N THR A 364 24.96 11.09 18.28
CA THR A 364 24.72 11.43 19.69
C THR A 364 23.96 10.30 20.43
N PRO A 365 23.97 10.25 21.77
CA PRO A 365 23.18 9.31 22.56
C PRO A 365 21.67 9.38 22.26
N VAL A 366 21.14 10.59 22.03
CA VAL A 366 19.71 10.79 21.66
C VAL A 366 19.42 10.17 20.31
N GLU A 367 20.25 10.42 19.31
CA GLU A 367 20.08 9.85 17.97
C GLU A 367 20.17 8.33 17.96
N LYS A 368 21.12 7.75 18.72
CA LYS A 368 21.21 6.29 18.91
C LYS A 368 19.95 5.72 19.56
N GLY A 369 19.40 6.42 20.56
CA GLY A 369 18.13 6.07 21.19
C GLY A 369 16.96 6.14 20.20
N ASN A 370 16.88 7.20 19.41
CA ASN A 370 15.85 7.40 18.40
C ASN A 370 15.94 6.34 17.29
N LEU A 371 17.14 6.03 16.82
CA LEU A 371 17.38 4.95 15.85
C LEU A 371 16.87 3.60 16.39
N ALA A 372 17.12 3.28 17.65
CA ALA A 372 16.62 2.05 18.26
C ALA A 372 15.08 1.99 18.26
N VAL A 373 14.41 3.10 18.59
CA VAL A 373 12.93 3.21 18.56
C VAL A 373 12.40 3.08 17.13
N ILE A 374 13.00 3.77 16.16
CA ILE A 374 12.62 3.76 14.75
C ILE A 374 12.80 2.36 14.16
N ILE A 375 13.95 1.72 14.37
CA ILE A 375 14.24 0.36 13.85
C ILE A 375 13.30 -0.68 14.49
N ALA A 376 12.98 -0.54 15.79
CA ALA A 376 12.03 -1.41 16.45
C ALA A 376 10.60 -1.24 15.91
N TYR A 377 10.23 -0.02 15.53
CA TYR A 377 8.95 0.27 14.88
C TYR A 377 8.94 -0.24 13.42
N GLU A 378 10.01 -0.01 12.67
CA GLU A 378 10.17 -0.46 11.27
C GLU A 378 9.89 -1.97 11.12
N LYS A 379 10.39 -2.79 12.06
CA LYS A 379 10.16 -4.24 12.06
C LYS A 379 8.69 -4.66 12.20
N LYS A 380 7.83 -3.76 12.68
CA LYS A 380 6.40 -4.00 12.94
C LYS A 380 5.50 -3.15 12.07
N ALA A 381 6.06 -2.15 11.42
CA ALA A 381 5.33 -1.26 10.54
C ALA A 381 4.90 -2.04 9.29
N VAL A 382 3.64 -1.83 8.91
CA VAL A 382 3.08 -2.39 7.70
C VAL A 382 3.64 -1.59 6.53
N THR A 383 4.10 -2.26 5.48
CA THR A 383 4.41 -1.56 4.23
C THR A 383 3.09 -1.15 3.58
N ALA A 384 3.06 0.04 2.97
CA ALA A 384 1.93 0.45 2.15
C ALA A 384 1.60 -0.60 1.05
N MET A 385 2.58 -1.42 0.67
CA MET A 385 2.42 -2.48 -0.33
C MET A 385 1.81 -3.77 0.23
N SER A 386 2.01 -4.14 1.50
CA SER A 386 1.53 -5.42 2.04
C SER A 386 0.04 -5.43 2.36
N THR A 387 -0.56 -4.25 2.58
CA THR A 387 -2.01 -4.10 2.78
C THR A 387 -2.80 -4.09 1.47
N ILE A 388 -2.12 -4.07 0.33
CA ILE A 388 -2.69 -3.77 -0.98
C ILE A 388 -2.49 -4.91 -1.98
N GLU A 389 -1.90 -6.03 -1.56
CA GLU A 389 -1.81 -7.24 -2.38
C GLU A 389 -3.17 -7.96 -2.40
N GLY A 390 -3.92 -7.69 -3.44
CA GLY A 390 -5.14 -8.41 -3.77
C GLY A 390 -5.10 -8.87 -5.22
#